data_6464f411687eefc86879abb70141f31b
#
_entry.id   6464f411687eefc86879abb70141f31b
#
_cell.length_a   1.000
_cell.length_b   1.000
_cell.length_c   1.000
_cell.angle_alpha   90.00
_cell.angle_beta   90.00
_cell.angle_gamma   90.00
#
_symmetry.space_group_name_H-M   'P 1'
#
loop_
_entity.id
_entity.type
_entity.pdbx_description
1 polymer ?
#
loop_
_entity_poly.entity_id
_entity_poly.type
_entity_poly.pdbx_seq_one_letter_code
_entity_poly.pdbx_strand_id
1 'polypeptide(L)'
;LKYFSIHMVGFRGNSFLNKTLIILKLPFQIIKCAYIIYINKIETIIGFGGFITIPICTAGFIMGKSIYVHEQNSVVGSANRFISKFAKKVFLGMSLNKDIKNSLLIGNPLRKSFKAIKTNRPIDLKKINIYITGGSQGSYYLNQTLLKHLLAITPLIQKNFFIKHQCGSGNFEKVNKFYSNTSSSDLNLNYTVKEFFESPEECIAWADLIISR
;
A
#
# COMPACT_ATOMS: atom_id res chain seq x y z
N LEU A 1 15.00 -6.36 -15.82
CA LEU A 1 14.72 -7.12 -14.58
C LEU A 1 14.16 -8.50 -14.92
N LYS A 2 14.65 -9.55 -14.26
CA LYS A 2 14.07 -10.89 -14.38
C LYS A 2 12.98 -11.04 -13.33
N TYR A 3 11.85 -11.62 -13.72
CA TYR A 3 10.70 -11.87 -12.83
C TYR A 3 10.51 -13.38 -12.67
N PHE A 4 10.27 -13.82 -11.43
CA PHE A 4 9.92 -15.18 -11.10
C PHE A 4 8.62 -15.19 -10.33
N SER A 5 7.63 -15.95 -10.81
CA SER A 5 6.34 -16.09 -10.15
C SER A 5 6.34 -17.28 -9.20
N ILE A 6 5.93 -17.05 -7.97
CA ILE A 6 5.69 -18.07 -6.95
C ILE A 6 4.24 -17.94 -6.52
N HIS A 7 3.43 -18.95 -6.83
CA HIS A 7 2.02 -18.94 -6.47
C HIS A 7 1.87 -19.35 -5.00
N MET A 8 1.49 -18.40 -4.17
CA MET A 8 1.16 -18.66 -2.77
C MET A 8 -0.10 -17.92 -2.37
N VAL A 9 -0.97 -18.62 -1.64
CA VAL A 9 -2.19 -18.05 -1.08
C VAL A 9 -1.86 -17.47 0.31
N GLY A 10 -2.37 -16.30 0.65
CA GLY A 10 -2.18 -15.69 1.96
C GLY A 10 -2.81 -16.53 3.07
N PHE A 11 -2.21 -16.50 4.26
CA PHE A 11 -2.68 -17.27 5.41
C PHE A 11 -3.94 -16.68 6.07
N ARG A 12 -4.13 -15.35 5.96
CA ARG A 12 -5.28 -14.64 6.55
C ARG A 12 -6.54 -14.86 5.73
N GLY A 13 -7.65 -15.08 6.43
CA GLY A 13 -8.98 -15.25 5.80
C GLY A 13 -9.27 -16.64 5.26
N ASN A 14 -8.34 -17.57 5.31
CA ASN A 14 -8.54 -18.95 4.84
C ASN A 14 -9.07 -19.87 5.93
N SER A 15 -9.87 -20.89 5.51
CA SER A 15 -10.34 -21.96 6.38
C SER A 15 -9.19 -22.81 6.93
N PHE A 16 -9.47 -23.57 7.98
CA PHE A 16 -8.45 -24.45 8.60
C PHE A 16 -7.81 -25.43 7.59
N LEU A 17 -8.62 -26.07 6.75
CA LEU A 17 -8.15 -26.97 5.71
C LEU A 17 -7.21 -26.31 4.71
N ASN A 18 -7.54 -25.09 4.26
CA ASN A 18 -6.69 -24.32 3.36
C ASN A 18 -5.35 -23.93 4.02
N LYS A 19 -5.36 -23.60 5.31
CA LYS A 19 -4.12 -23.32 6.06
C LYS A 19 -3.21 -24.54 6.14
N THR A 20 -3.75 -25.73 6.36
CA THR A 20 -2.99 -26.97 6.37
C THR A 20 -2.36 -27.25 5.00
N LEU A 21 -3.12 -27.08 3.91
CA LEU A 21 -2.61 -27.23 2.55
C LEU A 21 -1.48 -26.23 2.22
N ILE A 22 -1.58 -24.99 2.71
CA ILE A 22 -0.53 -23.97 2.55
C ILE A 22 0.75 -24.42 3.25
N ILE A 23 0.64 -24.95 4.47
CA ILE A 23 1.80 -25.44 5.24
C ILE A 23 2.43 -26.65 4.54
N LEU A 24 1.65 -27.60 4.06
CA LEU A 24 2.15 -28.78 3.33
C LEU A 24 2.85 -28.40 2.01
N LYS A 25 2.43 -27.34 1.34
CA LYS A 25 3.07 -26.84 0.12
C LYS A 25 4.33 -26.00 0.37
N LEU A 26 4.54 -25.52 1.60
CA LEU A 26 5.64 -24.62 1.92
C LEU A 26 7.04 -25.25 1.62
N PRO A 27 7.35 -26.52 1.96
CA PRO A 27 8.64 -27.12 1.61
C PRO A 27 8.94 -27.11 0.12
N PHE A 28 7.94 -27.42 -0.71
CA PHE A 28 8.10 -27.40 -2.18
C PHE A 28 8.41 -25.99 -2.69
N GLN A 29 7.78 -24.96 -2.11
CA GLN A 29 8.07 -23.59 -2.46
C GLN A 29 9.47 -23.15 -2.00
N ILE A 30 9.93 -23.62 -0.85
CA ILE A 30 11.32 -23.39 -0.38
C ILE A 30 12.33 -24.00 -1.34
N ILE A 31 12.11 -25.25 -1.79
CA ILE A 31 12.97 -25.92 -2.78
C ILE A 31 12.99 -25.14 -4.11
N LYS A 32 11.82 -24.71 -4.60
CA LYS A 32 11.73 -23.90 -5.82
C LYS A 32 12.49 -22.57 -5.66
N CYS A 33 12.38 -21.92 -4.51
CA CYS A 33 13.12 -20.69 -4.21
C CYS A 33 14.63 -20.98 -4.16
N ALA A 34 15.07 -22.07 -3.52
CA ALA A 34 16.47 -22.46 -3.47
C ALA A 34 17.07 -22.66 -4.87
N TYR A 35 16.31 -23.31 -5.75
CA TYR A 35 16.70 -23.48 -7.15
C TYR A 35 16.86 -22.12 -7.88
N ILE A 36 15.91 -21.18 -7.69
CA ILE A 36 15.99 -19.84 -8.25
C ILE A 36 17.24 -19.09 -7.74
N ILE A 37 17.50 -19.18 -6.43
CA ILE A 37 18.67 -18.56 -5.78
C ILE A 37 19.95 -19.13 -6.37
N TYR A 38 20.04 -20.44 -6.51
CA TYR A 38 21.22 -21.15 -7.02
C TYR A 38 21.55 -20.77 -8.47
N ILE A 39 20.56 -20.92 -9.38
CA ILE A 39 20.77 -20.65 -10.82
C ILE A 39 21.12 -19.19 -11.08
N ASN A 40 20.50 -18.26 -10.35
CA ASN A 40 20.73 -16.83 -10.57
C ASN A 40 21.87 -16.28 -9.70
N LYS A 41 22.58 -17.11 -8.97
CA LYS A 41 23.71 -16.75 -8.10
C LYS A 41 23.36 -15.59 -7.14
N ILE A 42 22.17 -15.68 -6.51
CA ILE A 42 21.68 -14.62 -5.61
C ILE A 42 22.43 -14.71 -4.28
N GLU A 43 23.05 -13.61 -3.88
CA GLU A 43 23.82 -13.50 -2.62
C GLU A 43 23.04 -12.72 -1.55
N THR A 44 22.11 -11.87 -1.96
CA THR A 44 21.34 -11.00 -1.04
C THR A 44 19.87 -11.05 -1.37
N ILE A 45 19.04 -11.19 -0.34
CA ILE A 45 17.59 -11.23 -0.46
C ILE A 45 16.99 -10.16 0.46
N ILE A 46 16.09 -9.35 -0.09
CA ILE A 46 15.35 -8.35 0.67
C ILE A 46 13.87 -8.70 0.61
N GLY A 47 13.27 -9.02 1.74
CA GLY A 47 11.85 -9.28 1.89
C GLY A 47 11.07 -8.01 2.22
N PHE A 48 9.99 -7.75 1.47
CA PHE A 48 9.08 -6.62 1.70
C PHE A 48 7.77 -7.03 2.36
N GLY A 49 7.74 -8.21 2.98
CA GLY A 49 6.55 -8.74 3.63
C GLY A 49 5.64 -9.52 2.68
N GLY A 50 4.45 -9.85 3.19
CA GLY A 50 3.57 -10.81 2.53
C GLY A 50 4.03 -12.25 2.74
N PHE A 51 3.09 -13.21 2.55
CA PHE A 51 3.37 -14.62 2.84
C PHE A 51 4.42 -15.22 1.91
N ILE A 52 4.55 -14.68 0.68
CA ILE A 52 5.54 -15.10 -0.31
C ILE A 52 7.00 -14.87 0.14
N THR A 53 7.22 -13.93 1.06
CA THR A 53 8.56 -13.63 1.57
C THR A 53 9.12 -14.79 2.41
N ILE A 54 8.25 -15.60 3.02
CA ILE A 54 8.67 -16.71 3.88
C ILE A 54 9.53 -17.75 3.11
N PRO A 55 9.05 -18.38 2.01
CA PRO A 55 9.83 -19.41 1.35
C PRO A 55 11.14 -18.91 0.76
N ILE A 56 11.17 -17.70 0.17
CA ILE A 56 12.40 -17.19 -0.45
C ILE A 56 13.45 -16.81 0.60
N CYS A 57 13.05 -16.16 1.71
CA CYS A 57 13.98 -15.82 2.77
C CYS A 57 14.45 -17.07 3.55
N THR A 58 13.58 -18.05 3.77
CA THR A 58 13.94 -19.32 4.41
C THR A 58 14.94 -20.10 3.54
N ALA A 59 14.68 -20.21 2.24
CA ALA A 59 15.61 -20.85 1.30
C ALA A 59 16.97 -20.14 1.32
N GLY A 60 16.97 -18.82 1.25
CA GLY A 60 18.21 -18.04 1.31
C GLY A 60 18.96 -18.21 2.61
N PHE A 61 18.28 -18.28 3.74
CA PHE A 61 18.89 -18.54 5.05
C PHE A 61 19.55 -19.91 5.10
N ILE A 62 18.85 -20.96 4.64
CA ILE A 62 19.39 -22.34 4.56
C ILE A 62 20.64 -22.38 3.66
N MET A 63 20.67 -21.60 2.59
CA MET A 63 21.80 -21.49 1.66
C MET A 63 22.90 -20.52 2.12
N GLY A 64 22.85 -19.98 3.33
CA GLY A 64 23.86 -19.06 3.86
C GLY A 64 23.85 -17.67 3.22
N LYS A 65 22.76 -17.25 2.57
CA LYS A 65 22.65 -15.95 1.91
C LYS A 65 22.35 -14.82 2.89
N SER A 66 22.62 -13.59 2.49
CA SER A 66 22.32 -12.41 3.31
C SER A 66 20.85 -12.04 3.23
N ILE A 67 20.12 -12.15 4.34
CA ILE A 67 18.69 -11.87 4.42
C ILE A 67 18.48 -10.51 5.09
N TYR A 68 17.70 -9.67 4.44
CA TYR A 68 17.22 -8.38 4.93
C TYR A 68 15.69 -8.34 4.83
N VAL A 69 15.07 -7.53 5.69
CA VAL A 69 13.62 -7.30 5.68
C VAL A 69 13.35 -5.80 5.68
N HIS A 70 12.37 -5.36 4.94
CA HIS A 70 11.81 -4.03 5.05
C HIS A 70 10.36 -4.11 5.51
N GLU A 71 10.03 -3.47 6.64
CA GLU A 71 8.67 -3.33 7.15
C GLU A 71 8.18 -1.90 6.91
N GLN A 72 7.09 -1.77 6.16
CA GLN A 72 6.54 -0.48 5.76
C GLN A 72 5.62 0.13 6.80
N ASN A 73 5.04 -0.70 7.66
CA ASN A 73 4.00 -0.32 8.62
C ASN A 73 4.55 -0.15 10.03
N SER A 74 3.82 0.58 10.87
CA SER A 74 4.09 0.69 12.31
C SER A 74 3.80 -0.60 13.09
N VAL A 75 3.09 -1.55 12.48
CA VAL A 75 2.82 -2.88 13.05
C VAL A 75 3.45 -3.94 12.14
N VAL A 76 4.35 -4.71 12.74
CA VAL A 76 5.10 -5.73 12.01
C VAL A 76 4.21 -6.86 11.54
N GLY A 77 4.21 -7.12 10.24
CA GLY A 77 3.52 -8.25 9.65
C GLY A 77 4.05 -9.60 10.14
N SER A 78 3.19 -10.63 10.21
CA SER A 78 3.55 -11.96 10.72
C SER A 78 4.73 -12.60 9.98
N ALA A 79 4.79 -12.43 8.66
CA ALA A 79 5.90 -12.92 7.84
C ALA A 79 7.22 -12.21 8.19
N ASN A 80 7.20 -10.88 8.26
CA ASN A 80 8.38 -10.10 8.63
C ASN A 80 8.84 -10.40 10.07
N ARG A 81 7.90 -10.60 10.99
CA ARG A 81 8.20 -11.02 12.36
C ARG A 81 8.87 -12.39 12.43
N PHE A 82 8.47 -13.33 11.58
CA PHE A 82 9.12 -14.64 11.49
C PHE A 82 10.55 -14.49 10.94
N ILE A 83 10.70 -13.80 9.81
CA ILE A 83 11.98 -13.65 9.12
C ILE A 83 12.97 -12.80 9.90
N SER A 84 12.50 -11.80 10.69
CA SER A 84 13.36 -10.95 11.51
C SER A 84 14.20 -11.72 12.53
N LYS A 85 13.80 -12.96 12.89
CA LYS A 85 14.55 -13.82 13.83
C LYS A 85 15.91 -14.26 13.27
N PHE A 86 16.05 -14.30 11.95
CA PHE A 86 17.29 -14.73 11.26
C PHE A 86 17.79 -13.73 10.20
N ALA A 87 17.09 -12.62 10.02
CA ALA A 87 17.55 -11.54 9.15
C ALA A 87 18.78 -10.83 9.73
N LYS A 88 19.73 -10.45 8.87
CA LYS A 88 20.90 -9.64 9.28
C LYS A 88 20.48 -8.25 9.77
N LYS A 89 19.51 -7.63 9.09
CA LYS A 89 18.92 -6.33 9.45
C LYS A 89 17.45 -6.27 9.08
N VAL A 90 16.69 -5.50 9.87
CA VAL A 90 15.30 -5.14 9.60
C VAL A 90 15.23 -3.64 9.38
N PHE A 91 14.92 -3.22 8.18
CA PHE A 91 14.71 -1.82 7.84
C PHE A 91 13.26 -1.44 8.12
N LEU A 92 13.05 -0.34 8.80
CA LEU A 92 11.73 0.14 9.18
C LEU A 92 11.35 1.39 8.39
N GLY A 93 10.16 1.38 7.81
CA GLY A 93 9.56 2.52 7.16
C GLY A 93 8.97 3.52 8.15
N MET A 94 8.52 3.02 9.31
CA MET A 94 7.90 3.80 10.39
C MET A 94 8.37 3.29 11.74
N SER A 95 8.29 4.14 12.77
CA SER A 95 8.58 3.73 14.14
C SER A 95 7.62 2.63 14.60
N LEU A 96 8.13 1.64 15.30
CA LEU A 96 7.35 0.54 15.84
C LEU A 96 6.97 0.80 17.29
N ASN A 97 5.83 0.28 17.71
CA ASN A 97 5.40 0.28 19.12
C ASN A 97 6.22 -0.69 19.99
N LYS A 98 6.90 -1.67 19.38
CA LYS A 98 7.78 -2.63 20.05
C LYS A 98 9.04 -2.81 19.20
N ASP A 99 10.18 -2.70 19.84
CA ASP A 99 11.47 -2.85 19.17
C ASP A 99 11.67 -4.28 18.61
N ILE A 100 12.31 -4.35 17.48
CA ILE A 100 12.83 -5.58 16.89
C ILE A 100 14.35 -5.51 16.93
N LYS A 101 14.96 -6.59 17.39
CA LYS A 101 16.43 -6.73 17.37
C LYS A 101 16.98 -6.50 15.96
N ASN A 102 18.10 -5.78 15.86
CA ASN A 102 18.77 -5.43 14.60
C ASN A 102 17.92 -4.59 13.65
N SER A 103 16.95 -3.82 14.17
CA SER A 103 16.17 -2.90 13.34
C SER A 103 16.87 -1.55 13.15
N LEU A 104 16.54 -0.87 12.04
CA LEU A 104 17.02 0.47 11.70
C LEU A 104 15.89 1.23 10.99
N LEU A 105 15.52 2.39 11.52
CA LEU A 105 14.53 3.28 10.91
C LEU A 105 15.19 4.04 9.75
N ILE A 106 14.72 3.78 8.53
CA ILE A 106 15.24 4.40 7.30
C ILE A 106 14.18 5.10 6.47
N GLY A 107 12.89 4.95 6.85
CA GLY A 107 11.75 5.41 6.05
C GLY A 107 11.35 4.43 4.94
N ASN A 108 10.26 4.73 4.29
CA ASN A 108 9.79 3.96 3.13
C ASN A 108 10.51 4.41 1.85
N PRO A 109 10.88 3.49 0.95
CA PRO A 109 11.46 3.85 -0.33
C PRO A 109 10.43 4.58 -1.19
N LEU A 110 10.72 5.83 -1.55
CA LEU A 110 9.87 6.66 -2.38
C LEU A 110 10.47 6.83 -3.78
N ARG A 111 9.61 6.95 -4.78
CA ARG A 111 10.02 7.35 -6.14
C ARG A 111 10.64 8.75 -6.08
N LYS A 112 11.59 9.02 -6.97
CA LYS A 112 12.26 10.34 -7.01
C LYS A 112 11.28 11.50 -7.21
N SER A 113 10.20 11.29 -7.98
CA SER A 113 9.14 12.27 -8.23
C SER A 113 8.48 12.80 -6.95
N PHE A 114 8.31 11.94 -5.93
CA PHE A 114 7.76 12.39 -4.64
C PHE A 114 8.71 13.27 -3.83
N LYS A 115 10.02 13.14 -4.01
CA LYS A 115 11.01 13.99 -3.31
C LYS A 115 11.04 15.43 -3.84
N ALA A 116 10.55 15.65 -5.05
CA ALA A 116 10.50 16.96 -5.69
C ALA A 116 9.23 17.77 -5.33
N ILE A 117 8.28 17.18 -4.60
CA ILE A 117 7.03 17.86 -4.24
C ILE A 117 7.33 18.99 -3.25
N LYS A 118 7.07 20.23 -3.69
CA LYS A 118 7.08 21.41 -2.82
C LYS A 118 5.65 21.74 -2.43
N THR A 119 5.34 21.67 -1.15
CA THR A 119 3.99 21.89 -0.61
C THR A 119 3.78 23.30 -0.01
N ASN A 120 4.75 24.18 -0.12
CA ASN A 120 4.71 25.53 0.49
C ASN A 120 3.89 26.51 -0.36
N ARG A 121 2.65 26.16 -0.71
CA ARG A 121 1.71 27.11 -1.29
C ARG A 121 0.73 27.60 -0.22
N PRO A 122 0.32 28.88 -0.25
CA PRO A 122 -0.74 29.35 0.64
C PRO A 122 -2.05 28.62 0.31
N ILE A 123 -2.79 28.23 1.35
CA ILE A 123 -4.10 27.61 1.19
C ILE A 123 -5.13 28.72 0.95
N ASP A 124 -5.82 28.65 -0.19
CA ASP A 124 -6.97 29.53 -0.44
C ASP A 124 -8.20 28.94 0.26
N LEU A 125 -8.60 29.56 1.36
CA LEU A 125 -9.75 29.09 2.14
C LEU A 125 -11.10 29.20 1.39
N LYS A 126 -11.17 29.90 0.26
CA LYS A 126 -12.37 29.95 -0.60
C LYS A 126 -12.43 28.77 -1.58
N LYS A 127 -11.28 28.15 -1.85
CA LYS A 127 -11.14 27.05 -2.80
C LYS A 127 -10.27 25.96 -2.17
N ILE A 128 -10.85 24.80 -1.88
CA ILE A 128 -10.15 23.69 -1.25
C ILE A 128 -10.02 22.52 -2.23
N ASN A 129 -8.80 22.13 -2.51
CA ASN A 129 -8.47 20.97 -3.34
C ASN A 129 -8.28 19.73 -2.46
N ILE A 130 -9.07 18.70 -2.69
CA ILE A 130 -9.06 17.46 -1.90
C ILE A 130 -8.63 16.30 -2.79
N TYR A 131 -7.59 15.58 -2.39
CA TYR A 131 -7.21 14.32 -3.03
C TYR A 131 -7.60 13.14 -2.14
N ILE A 132 -8.48 12.28 -2.66
CA ILE A 132 -8.94 11.07 -1.96
C ILE A 132 -8.33 9.85 -2.65
N THR A 133 -7.67 8.98 -1.89
CA THR A 133 -7.07 7.77 -2.46
C THR A 133 -7.06 6.59 -1.50
N GLY A 134 -7.56 5.44 -1.96
CA GLY A 134 -7.44 4.14 -1.31
C GLY A 134 -6.32 3.27 -1.90
N GLY A 135 -5.37 3.88 -2.64
CA GLY A 135 -4.34 3.15 -3.38
C GLY A 135 -4.89 2.48 -4.65
N SER A 136 -4.12 1.55 -5.22
CA SER A 136 -4.46 0.88 -6.49
C SER A 136 -5.70 -0.03 -6.40
N GLN A 137 -5.98 -0.60 -5.24
CA GLN A 137 -7.15 -1.47 -5.01
C GLN A 137 -8.40 -0.68 -4.60
N GLY A 138 -8.23 0.59 -4.28
CA GLY A 138 -9.30 1.40 -3.68
C GLY A 138 -9.59 1.03 -2.22
N SER A 139 -10.52 1.75 -1.64
CA SER A 139 -11.00 1.48 -0.28
C SER A 139 -12.52 1.61 -0.25
N TYR A 140 -13.20 0.55 0.13
CA TYR A 140 -14.67 0.56 0.29
C TYR A 140 -15.13 1.71 1.20
N TYR A 141 -14.42 1.90 2.31
CA TYR A 141 -14.73 2.97 3.26
C TYR A 141 -14.61 4.37 2.63
N LEU A 142 -13.52 4.63 1.91
CA LEU A 142 -13.33 5.92 1.23
C LEU A 142 -14.33 6.11 0.09
N ASN A 143 -14.57 5.06 -0.69
CA ASN A 143 -15.45 5.12 -1.86
C ASN A 143 -16.94 5.26 -1.52
N GLN A 144 -17.37 4.90 -0.33
CA GLN A 144 -18.78 4.92 0.05
C GLN A 144 -19.06 5.70 1.33
N THR A 145 -18.45 5.31 2.45
CA THR A 145 -18.80 5.88 3.76
C THR A 145 -18.29 7.30 3.91
N LEU A 146 -17.00 7.53 3.66
CA LEU A 146 -16.42 8.86 3.75
C LEU A 146 -17.09 9.82 2.78
N LEU A 147 -17.34 9.36 1.54
CA LEU A 147 -17.94 10.19 0.51
C LEU A 147 -19.34 10.69 0.90
N LYS A 148 -20.17 9.83 1.51
CA LYS A 148 -21.48 10.24 2.04
C LYS A 148 -21.36 11.36 3.08
N HIS A 149 -20.43 11.21 4.02
CA HIS A 149 -20.23 12.23 5.07
C HIS A 149 -19.65 13.52 4.50
N LEU A 150 -18.67 13.43 3.60
CA LEU A 150 -18.08 14.60 2.95
C LEU A 150 -19.15 15.42 2.23
N LEU A 151 -20.00 14.78 1.46
CA LEU A 151 -21.06 15.44 0.70
C LEU A 151 -22.17 16.00 1.61
N ALA A 152 -22.46 15.37 2.74
CA ALA A 152 -23.42 15.86 3.71
C ALA A 152 -22.96 17.16 4.40
N ILE A 153 -21.66 17.35 4.60
CA ILE A 153 -21.12 18.57 5.23
C ILE A 153 -20.82 19.70 4.22
N THR A 154 -20.67 19.39 2.94
CA THR A 154 -20.34 20.36 1.89
C THR A 154 -21.31 21.55 1.83
N PRO A 155 -22.65 21.39 1.92
CA PRO A 155 -23.60 22.50 1.94
C PRO A 155 -23.40 23.44 3.12
N LEU A 156 -22.89 22.95 4.24
CA LEU A 156 -22.69 23.71 5.48
C LEU A 156 -21.46 24.63 5.42
N ILE A 157 -20.54 24.37 4.48
CA ILE A 157 -19.23 25.04 4.45
C ILE A 157 -19.17 26.03 3.29
N GLN A 158 -20.10 26.61 2.76
CA GLN A 158 -20.09 27.73 1.74
C GLN A 158 -18.76 27.93 0.99
N LYS A 159 -18.09 26.85 0.55
CA LYS A 159 -16.77 26.85 -0.09
C LYS A 159 -16.81 26.03 -1.38
N ASN A 160 -15.96 26.38 -2.32
CA ASN A 160 -15.76 25.60 -3.55
C ASN A 160 -14.82 24.43 -3.28
N PHE A 161 -15.31 23.21 -3.45
CA PHE A 161 -14.51 22.00 -3.34
C PHE A 161 -14.12 21.48 -4.73
N PHE A 162 -12.84 21.17 -4.87
CA PHE A 162 -12.29 20.50 -6.04
C PHE A 162 -11.75 19.15 -5.58
N ILE A 163 -12.36 18.07 -6.02
CA ILE A 163 -12.03 16.72 -5.57
C ILE A 163 -11.38 15.92 -6.70
N LYS A 164 -10.23 15.33 -6.44
CA LYS A 164 -9.67 14.23 -7.23
C LYS A 164 -9.80 12.95 -6.41
N HIS A 165 -10.58 11.99 -6.91
CA HIS A 165 -10.81 10.73 -6.19
C HIS A 165 -10.25 9.56 -6.99
N GLN A 166 -9.20 8.90 -6.45
CA GLN A 166 -8.71 7.63 -6.94
C GLN A 166 -9.47 6.50 -6.27
N CYS A 167 -10.42 5.93 -6.98
CA CYS A 167 -11.34 4.93 -6.43
C CYS A 167 -10.80 3.48 -6.47
N GLY A 168 -9.70 3.23 -7.19
CA GLY A 168 -9.15 1.89 -7.39
C GLY A 168 -9.89 1.09 -8.45
N SER A 169 -9.26 0.01 -8.90
CA SER A 169 -9.74 -0.81 -10.02
C SER A 169 -11.16 -1.34 -9.80
N GLY A 170 -12.00 -1.26 -10.85
CA GLY A 170 -13.38 -1.74 -10.87
C GLY A 170 -14.39 -0.94 -10.04
N ASN A 171 -14.01 0.23 -9.50
CA ASN A 171 -14.89 1.04 -8.67
C ASN A 171 -15.39 2.33 -9.34
N PHE A 172 -14.91 2.62 -10.56
CA PHE A 172 -15.19 3.90 -11.23
C PHE A 172 -16.67 4.20 -11.35
N GLU A 173 -17.45 3.30 -11.93
CA GLU A 173 -18.87 3.56 -12.19
C GLU A 173 -19.68 3.83 -10.92
N LYS A 174 -19.42 3.05 -9.85
CA LYS A 174 -20.12 3.23 -8.56
C LYS A 174 -19.81 4.59 -7.93
N VAL A 175 -18.53 4.96 -7.92
CA VAL A 175 -18.08 6.22 -7.31
C VAL A 175 -18.51 7.41 -8.15
N ASN A 176 -18.38 7.33 -9.48
CA ASN A 176 -18.81 8.39 -10.38
C ASN A 176 -20.32 8.65 -10.31
N LYS A 177 -21.13 7.58 -10.31
CA LYS A 177 -22.58 7.68 -10.12
C LYS A 177 -22.96 8.34 -8.79
N PHE A 178 -22.19 8.07 -7.74
CA PHE A 178 -22.43 8.69 -6.44
C PHE A 178 -22.22 10.21 -6.49
N TYR A 179 -21.14 10.67 -7.12
CA TYR A 179 -20.87 12.10 -7.32
C TYR A 179 -21.91 12.77 -8.23
N SER A 180 -22.26 12.14 -9.36
CA SER A 180 -23.24 12.71 -10.31
C SER A 180 -24.63 12.89 -9.69
N ASN A 181 -25.09 11.93 -8.88
CA ASN A 181 -26.38 12.02 -8.19
C ASN A 181 -26.42 13.12 -7.13
N THR A 182 -25.26 13.50 -6.60
CA THR A 182 -25.16 14.51 -5.54
C THR A 182 -24.92 15.92 -6.10
N SER A 183 -24.28 16.02 -7.25
CA SER A 183 -24.01 17.31 -7.92
C SER A 183 -25.25 17.99 -8.51
N SER A 184 -26.40 17.32 -8.54
CA SER A 184 -27.68 17.89 -8.98
C SER A 184 -28.36 18.81 -7.96
N SER A 185 -27.85 18.86 -6.73
CA SER A 185 -28.28 19.82 -5.70
C SER A 185 -27.22 20.90 -5.57
N ASP A 186 -27.55 22.17 -5.70
CA ASP A 186 -26.85 23.46 -5.51
C ASP A 186 -25.42 23.49 -4.87
N LEU A 187 -24.67 22.40 -5.02
CA LEU A 187 -23.33 22.22 -4.46
C LEU A 187 -22.28 22.67 -5.48
N ASN A 188 -21.49 23.69 -5.13
CA ASN A 188 -20.28 24.08 -5.87
C ASN A 188 -19.17 23.01 -5.76
N LEU A 189 -19.48 21.80 -6.24
CA LEU A 189 -18.61 20.63 -6.17
C LEU A 189 -18.05 20.30 -7.55
N ASN A 190 -16.76 20.54 -7.74
CA ASN A 190 -16.03 20.08 -8.91
C ASN A 190 -15.29 18.78 -8.57
N TYR A 191 -15.50 17.73 -9.34
CA TYR A 191 -14.85 16.46 -9.08
C TYR A 191 -14.28 15.79 -10.33
N THR A 192 -13.25 15.00 -10.13
CA THR A 192 -12.67 14.09 -11.11
C THR A 192 -12.47 12.73 -10.44
N VAL A 193 -13.15 11.71 -10.94
CA VAL A 193 -12.98 10.33 -10.49
C VAL A 193 -12.14 9.58 -11.49
N LYS A 194 -11.17 8.81 -11.02
CA LYS A 194 -10.40 7.86 -11.83
C LYS A 194 -10.13 6.59 -11.03
N GLU A 195 -10.02 5.45 -11.71
CA GLU A 195 -9.53 4.23 -11.07
C GLU A 195 -8.10 4.40 -10.60
N PHE A 196 -7.28 5.06 -11.42
CA PHE A 196 -5.87 5.32 -11.16
C PHE A 196 -5.43 6.66 -11.77
N PHE A 197 -4.64 7.44 -11.03
CA PHE A 197 -3.93 8.60 -11.54
C PHE A 197 -2.49 8.20 -11.88
N GLU A 198 -2.05 8.49 -13.09
CA GLU A 198 -0.70 8.15 -13.56
C GLU A 198 0.40 8.85 -12.76
N SER A 199 0.15 10.12 -12.42
CA SER A 199 1.05 10.97 -11.62
C SER A 199 0.43 11.28 -10.25
N PRO A 200 0.45 10.35 -9.28
CA PRO A 200 -0.11 10.61 -7.94
C PRO A 200 0.66 11.73 -7.22
N GLU A 201 1.94 11.95 -7.52
CA GLU A 201 2.73 13.07 -7.03
C GLU A 201 2.15 14.43 -7.42
N GLU A 202 1.63 14.57 -8.62
CA GLU A 202 0.95 15.81 -9.05
C GLU A 202 -0.37 16.01 -8.30
N CYS A 203 -1.10 14.93 -8.01
CA CYS A 203 -2.31 14.99 -7.20
C CYS A 203 -2.00 15.44 -5.76
N ILE A 204 -0.90 14.94 -5.19
CA ILE A 204 -0.42 15.34 -3.86
C ILE A 204 0.02 16.81 -3.86
N ALA A 205 0.79 17.23 -4.85
CA ALA A 205 1.22 18.63 -4.97
C ALA A 205 0.05 19.61 -5.16
N TRP A 206 -1.00 19.15 -5.84
CA TRP A 206 -2.21 19.94 -6.12
C TRP A 206 -3.15 20.04 -4.90
N ALA A 207 -3.18 19.03 -4.03
CA ALA A 207 -4.12 18.94 -2.93
C ALA A 207 -3.78 19.89 -1.76
N ASP A 208 -4.78 20.51 -1.16
CA ASP A 208 -4.70 21.20 0.13
C ASP A 208 -4.96 20.22 1.28
N LEU A 209 -5.80 19.21 1.01
CA LEU A 209 -6.14 18.12 1.93
C LEU A 209 -6.03 16.79 1.21
N ILE A 210 -5.35 15.83 1.85
CA ILE A 210 -5.25 14.45 1.35
C ILE A 210 -5.95 13.53 2.34
N ILE A 211 -6.89 12.74 1.82
CA ILE A 211 -7.59 11.70 2.58
C ILE A 211 -7.17 10.35 2.02
N SER A 212 -6.46 9.58 2.81
CA SER A 212 -5.88 8.31 2.35
C SER A 212 -5.97 7.20 3.41
N ARG A 213 -5.72 6.00 2.95
CA ARG A 213 -5.62 4.81 3.79
C ARG A 213 -4.39 3.99 3.40
#